data_1abb3f4ccb4008667305c9b32224d20c
#
_entry.id   1abb3f4ccb4008667305c9b32224d20c
#
_cell.length_a   1.000
_cell.length_b   1.000
_cell.length_c   1.000
_cell.angle_alpha   90.00
_cell.angle_beta   90.00
_cell.angle_gamma   90.00
#
_symmetry.space_group_name_H-M   'P 1'
#
loop_
_entity.id
_entity.type
_entity.pdbx_description
1 polymer ?
#
loop_
_entity_poly.entity_id
_entity_poly.type
_entity_poly.pdbx_seq_one_letter_code
_entity_poly.pdbx_strand_id
1 'polypeptide(L)'
;MIEDKVVDLDITDIELGTVASLVWQVEAEEITAFAELSGDRNPLHVDGEYARSAGYQSEVAHGMLLGAKFSGLFGMKLPGKRCLLLEQTLAYPNPVYAGDQIALKVEVRDVHSELGIVELKVTAEKLSDFDDPGPQVARGKVICKILS
;
A
#
# COMPACT_ATOMS: atom_id res chain seq x y z
N MET A 1 15.32 -8.59 17.17
CA MET A 1 14.84 -7.87 15.97
C MET A 1 15.15 -8.70 14.74
N ILE A 2 14.14 -9.06 14.00
CA ILE A 2 14.35 -9.60 12.65
C ILE A 2 14.62 -8.37 11.78
N GLU A 3 15.86 -8.23 11.35
CA GLU A 3 16.20 -7.21 10.35
C GLU A 3 15.47 -7.59 9.07
N ASP A 4 14.48 -6.79 8.67
CA ASP A 4 13.80 -6.96 7.39
C ASP A 4 14.82 -6.76 6.28
N LYS A 5 15.27 -7.87 5.73
CA LYS A 5 16.27 -7.84 4.67
C LYS A 5 15.65 -7.29 3.40
N VAL A 6 16.20 -6.17 2.91
CA VAL A 6 15.80 -5.58 1.63
C VAL A 6 16.18 -6.52 0.49
N VAL A 7 15.20 -6.82 -0.38
CA VAL A 7 15.46 -7.59 -1.60
C VAL A 7 16.24 -6.71 -2.57
N ASP A 8 17.29 -7.27 -3.19
CA ASP A 8 18.14 -6.57 -4.16
C ASP A 8 18.06 -7.26 -5.52
N LEU A 9 17.31 -6.67 -6.44
CA LEU A 9 17.09 -7.19 -7.79
C LEU A 9 17.58 -6.19 -8.84
N ASP A 10 18.33 -6.69 -9.81
CA ASP A 10 18.60 -5.96 -11.05
C ASP A 10 17.37 -6.03 -11.97
N ILE A 11 17.28 -5.14 -12.95
CA ILE A 11 16.19 -5.16 -13.95
C ILE A 11 16.08 -6.54 -14.65
N THR A 12 17.20 -7.22 -14.86
CA THR A 12 17.23 -8.54 -15.50
C THR A 12 16.71 -9.67 -14.61
N ASP A 13 16.62 -9.43 -13.29
CA ASP A 13 16.08 -10.39 -12.32
C ASP A 13 14.57 -10.30 -12.14
N ILE A 14 13.95 -9.22 -12.65
CA ILE A 14 12.53 -8.95 -12.46
C ILE A 14 11.74 -9.61 -13.59
N GLU A 15 10.92 -10.58 -13.22
CA GLU A 15 10.13 -11.35 -14.17
C GLU A 15 8.66 -10.94 -14.17
N LEU A 16 8.06 -10.94 -15.36
CA LEU A 16 6.64 -10.71 -15.55
C LEU A 16 5.82 -11.70 -14.72
N GLY A 17 4.80 -11.22 -14.02
CA GLY A 17 3.93 -12.06 -13.19
C GLY A 17 4.45 -12.32 -11.78
N THR A 18 5.66 -11.88 -11.45
CA THR A 18 6.18 -11.98 -10.07
C THR A 18 5.29 -11.19 -9.11
N VAL A 19 5.01 -11.78 -7.94
CA VAL A 19 4.11 -11.22 -6.94
C VAL A 19 4.83 -11.11 -5.60
N ALA A 20 4.60 -10.02 -4.89
CA ALA A 20 4.92 -9.89 -3.47
C ALA A 20 3.69 -9.38 -2.72
N SER A 21 3.62 -9.71 -1.45
CA SER A 21 2.49 -9.32 -0.61
C SER A 21 2.92 -9.13 0.84
N LEU A 22 2.08 -8.41 1.58
CA LEU A 22 2.17 -8.33 3.03
C LEU A 22 0.78 -8.17 3.62
N VAL A 23 0.62 -8.57 4.88
CA VAL A 23 -0.59 -8.33 5.67
C VAL A 23 -0.28 -7.21 6.65
N TRP A 24 -1.14 -6.19 6.64
CA TRP A 24 -1.03 -5.02 7.50
C TRP A 24 -2.21 -5.01 8.49
N GLN A 25 -1.88 -5.02 9.78
CA GLN A 25 -2.84 -4.78 10.85
C GLN A 25 -2.91 -3.26 11.07
N VAL A 26 -4.05 -2.65 10.74
CA VAL A 26 -4.22 -1.20 10.86
C VAL A 26 -4.35 -0.80 12.33
N GLU A 27 -3.43 0.02 12.80
CA GLU A 27 -3.43 0.52 14.17
C GLU A 27 -3.93 1.97 14.22
N ALA A 28 -4.70 2.32 15.27
CA ALA A 28 -5.19 3.69 15.46
C ALA A 28 -4.03 4.69 15.53
N GLU A 29 -2.92 4.30 16.13
CA GLU A 29 -1.70 5.11 16.27
C GLU A 29 -1.09 5.48 14.92
N GLU A 30 -1.21 4.59 13.92
CA GLU A 30 -0.71 4.85 12.56
C GLU A 30 -1.53 5.95 11.86
N ILE A 31 -2.85 5.94 12.05
CA ILE A 31 -3.74 6.99 11.51
C ILE A 31 -3.39 8.33 12.16
N THR A 32 -3.22 8.35 13.47
CA THR A 32 -2.81 9.55 14.22
C THR A 32 -1.43 10.05 13.77
N ALA A 33 -0.46 9.15 13.65
CA ALA A 33 0.89 9.49 13.20
C ALA A 33 0.89 10.05 11.77
N PHE A 34 0.09 9.46 10.88
CA PHE A 34 -0.02 9.95 9.52
C PHE A 34 -0.69 11.34 9.46
N ALA A 35 -1.71 11.59 10.29
CA ALA A 35 -2.34 12.91 10.39
C ALA A 35 -1.32 13.97 10.83
N GLU A 36 -0.47 13.63 11.79
CA GLU A 36 0.61 14.53 12.26
C GLU A 36 1.68 14.76 11.19
N LEU A 37 2.14 13.69 10.56
CA LEU A 37 3.18 13.75 9.53
C LEU A 37 2.73 14.52 8.29
N SER A 38 1.51 14.27 7.82
CA SER A 38 0.96 14.88 6.61
C SER A 38 0.37 16.27 6.82
N GLY A 39 -0.03 16.59 8.06
CA GLY A 39 -0.84 17.76 8.36
C GLY A 39 -2.32 17.58 8.04
N ASP A 40 -2.73 16.42 7.55
CA ASP A 40 -4.13 16.11 7.23
C ASP A 40 -4.89 15.67 8.48
N ARG A 41 -5.37 16.67 9.23
CA ARG A 41 -6.19 16.48 10.42
C ARG A 41 -7.68 16.71 10.12
N ASN A 42 -8.10 16.32 8.92
CA ASN A 42 -9.53 16.39 8.56
C ASN A 42 -10.33 15.58 9.58
N PRO A 43 -11.46 16.11 10.08
CA PRO A 43 -12.28 15.42 11.08
C PRO A 43 -12.67 14.00 10.72
N LEU A 44 -12.78 13.66 9.43
CA LEU A 44 -13.05 12.30 8.99
C LEU A 44 -12.01 11.30 9.51
N HIS A 45 -10.76 11.75 9.70
CA HIS A 45 -9.65 10.91 10.14
C HIS A 45 -9.37 10.97 11.64
N VAL A 46 -9.79 12.04 12.31
CA VAL A 46 -9.37 12.30 13.70
C VAL A 46 -10.54 12.46 14.68
N ASP A 47 -11.78 12.52 14.20
CA ASP A 47 -12.98 12.73 15.02
C ASP A 47 -14.02 11.64 14.68
N GLY A 48 -14.12 10.63 15.55
CA GLY A 48 -15.05 9.51 15.36
C GLY A 48 -16.51 9.91 15.38
N GLU A 49 -16.88 10.95 16.14
CA GLU A 49 -18.23 11.44 16.17
C GLU A 49 -18.61 12.07 14.82
N TYR A 50 -17.71 12.86 14.27
CA TYR A 50 -17.88 13.42 12.92
C TYR A 50 -17.95 12.31 11.86
N ALA A 51 -17.06 11.35 11.91
CA ALA A 51 -17.05 10.22 10.96
C ALA A 51 -18.37 9.44 11.00
N ARG A 52 -18.88 9.13 12.18
CA ARG A 52 -20.18 8.45 12.34
C ARG A 52 -21.34 9.32 11.83
N SER A 53 -21.33 10.61 12.06
CA SER A 53 -22.34 11.53 11.52
C SER A 53 -22.32 11.58 9.99
N ALA A 54 -21.16 11.32 9.39
CA ALA A 54 -20.98 11.27 7.94
C ALA A 54 -21.31 9.89 7.33
N GLY A 55 -21.71 8.91 8.16
CA GLY A 55 -22.14 7.59 7.71
C GLY A 55 -21.06 6.50 7.76
N TYR A 56 -19.93 6.77 8.40
CA TYR A 56 -18.84 5.80 8.57
C TYR A 56 -18.87 5.19 9.97
N GLN A 57 -18.17 4.07 10.17
CA GLN A 57 -18.18 3.34 11.45
C GLN A 57 -17.37 4.05 12.54
N SER A 58 -16.26 4.66 12.14
CA SER A 58 -15.33 5.37 13.02
C SER A 58 -14.40 6.22 12.15
N GLU A 59 -13.32 6.72 12.71
CA GLU A 59 -12.29 7.45 11.95
C GLU A 59 -11.80 6.60 10.78
N VAL A 60 -11.83 7.18 9.58
CA VAL A 60 -11.41 6.51 8.35
C VAL A 60 -9.90 6.72 8.17
N ALA A 61 -9.15 5.67 7.86
CA ALA A 61 -7.74 5.78 7.52
C ALA A 61 -7.58 6.63 6.24
N HIS A 62 -6.54 7.46 6.21
CA HIS A 62 -6.23 8.26 5.02
C HIS A 62 -5.91 7.34 3.84
N GLY A 63 -6.43 7.65 2.66
CA GLY A 63 -6.06 6.93 1.44
C GLY A 63 -4.55 6.96 1.20
N MET A 64 -3.91 8.10 1.46
CA MET A 64 -2.46 8.25 1.33
C MET A 64 -1.66 7.39 2.32
N LEU A 65 -2.26 6.99 3.46
CA LEU A 65 -1.63 6.03 4.37
C LEU A 65 -1.51 4.64 3.71
N LEU A 66 -2.52 4.22 2.95
CA LEU A 66 -2.45 3.00 2.15
C LEU A 66 -1.31 3.11 1.12
N GLY A 67 -1.19 4.27 0.47
CA GLY A 67 -0.08 4.55 -0.43
C GLY A 67 1.28 4.42 0.24
N ALA A 68 1.41 4.90 1.47
CA ALA A 68 2.63 4.77 2.27
C ALA A 68 2.95 3.29 2.58
N LYS A 69 1.95 2.47 2.86
CA LYS A 69 2.15 1.03 3.09
C LYS A 69 2.58 0.31 1.81
N PHE A 70 2.02 0.68 0.68
CA PHE A 70 2.52 0.18 -0.62
C PHE A 70 3.98 0.58 -0.84
N SER A 71 4.37 1.79 -0.47
CA SER A 71 5.77 2.23 -0.58
C SER A 71 6.72 1.27 0.16
N GLY A 72 6.35 0.83 1.35
CA GLY A 72 7.12 -0.17 2.09
C GLY A 72 7.25 -1.49 1.33
N LEU A 73 6.17 -1.95 0.70
CA LEU A 73 6.17 -3.17 -0.11
C LEU A 73 7.10 -3.04 -1.33
N PHE A 74 7.06 -1.90 -2.03
CA PHE A 74 7.94 -1.65 -3.18
C PHE A 74 9.41 -1.57 -2.77
N GLY A 75 9.71 -0.82 -1.73
CA GLY A 75 11.09 -0.54 -1.32
C GLY A 75 11.79 -1.74 -0.68
N MET A 76 11.04 -2.62 -0.04
CA MET A 76 11.61 -3.73 0.71
C MET A 76 11.52 -5.07 -0.02
N LYS A 77 10.47 -5.30 -0.81
CA LYS A 77 10.18 -6.63 -1.38
C LYS A 77 10.20 -6.69 -2.90
N LEU A 78 9.44 -5.82 -3.58
CA LEU A 78 9.32 -5.87 -5.04
C LEU A 78 8.97 -4.48 -5.59
N PRO A 79 9.84 -3.82 -6.33
CA PRO A 79 11.16 -4.25 -6.85
C PRO A 79 12.28 -4.36 -5.79
N GLY A 80 12.16 -3.76 -4.63
CA GLY A 80 13.17 -3.80 -3.57
C GLY A 80 14.13 -2.60 -3.59
N LYS A 81 15.36 -2.82 -3.20
CA LYS A 81 16.38 -1.80 -2.94
C LYS A 81 16.59 -0.79 -4.07
N ARG A 82 16.48 -1.22 -5.31
CA ARG A 82 16.78 -0.37 -6.48
C ARG A 82 15.56 0.37 -7.01
N CYS A 83 14.45 0.33 -6.28
CA CYS A 83 13.21 0.98 -6.69
C CYS A 83 13.27 2.49 -6.50
N LEU A 84 13.04 3.23 -7.58
CA LEU A 84 12.67 4.64 -7.53
C LEU A 84 11.24 4.77 -8.03
N LEU A 85 10.34 5.17 -7.15
CA LEU A 85 8.93 5.36 -7.51
C LEU A 85 8.79 6.59 -8.40
N LEU A 86 8.22 6.40 -9.59
CA LEU A 86 7.98 7.49 -10.55
C LEU A 86 6.52 7.92 -10.57
N GLU A 87 5.59 6.97 -10.47
CA GLU A 87 4.16 7.23 -10.55
C GLU A 87 3.40 6.21 -9.72
N GLN A 88 2.39 6.67 -9.00
CA GLN A 88 1.46 5.81 -8.29
C GLN A 88 0.04 6.34 -8.45
N THR A 89 -0.82 5.52 -9.04
CA THR A 89 -2.24 5.80 -9.19
C THR A 89 -3.00 4.85 -8.30
N LEU A 90 -3.83 5.35 -7.39
CA LEU A 90 -4.66 4.54 -6.51
C LEU A 90 -6.11 5.01 -6.51
N ALA A 91 -7.03 4.06 -6.61
CA ALA A 91 -8.44 4.25 -6.32
C ALA A 91 -8.78 3.57 -5.00
N TYR A 92 -9.70 4.15 -4.24
CA TYR A 92 -10.08 3.69 -2.90
C TYR A 92 -11.58 3.38 -2.85
N PRO A 93 -12.00 2.18 -3.27
CA PRO A 93 -13.44 1.87 -3.39
C PRO A 93 -14.15 1.69 -2.05
N ASN A 94 -13.43 1.37 -0.97
CA ASN A 94 -14.02 1.14 0.34
C ASN A 94 -13.14 1.69 1.46
N PRO A 95 -13.73 2.15 2.58
CA PRO A 95 -12.98 2.72 3.70
C PRO A 95 -12.21 1.67 4.49
N VAL A 96 -11.14 2.11 5.14
CA VAL A 96 -10.31 1.31 6.05
C VAL A 96 -10.36 1.93 7.43
N TYR A 97 -10.48 1.09 8.46
CA TYR A 97 -10.56 1.48 9.86
C TYR A 97 -9.46 0.84 10.69
N ALA A 98 -9.15 1.45 11.83
CA ALA A 98 -8.30 0.80 12.83
C ALA A 98 -8.91 -0.57 13.23
N GLY A 99 -8.07 -1.58 13.35
CA GLY A 99 -8.47 -2.96 13.60
C GLY A 99 -8.63 -3.82 12.35
N ASP A 100 -8.76 -3.22 11.18
CA ASP A 100 -8.81 -3.97 9.93
C ASP A 100 -7.48 -4.66 9.63
N GLN A 101 -7.54 -5.86 9.06
CA GLN A 101 -6.39 -6.51 8.44
C GLN A 101 -6.48 -6.34 6.93
N ILE A 102 -5.42 -5.85 6.35
CA ILE A 102 -5.35 -5.53 4.92
C ILE A 102 -4.25 -6.37 4.26
N ALA A 103 -4.63 -7.13 3.24
CA ALA A 103 -3.66 -7.81 2.38
C ALA A 103 -3.29 -6.88 1.23
N LEU A 104 -2.02 -6.43 1.21
CA LEU A 104 -1.47 -5.65 0.10
C LEU A 104 -0.72 -6.59 -0.83
N LYS A 105 -0.92 -6.41 -2.11
CA LYS A 105 -0.31 -7.22 -3.16
C LYS A 105 0.23 -6.35 -4.28
N VAL A 106 1.41 -6.68 -4.77
CA VAL A 106 2.02 -6.09 -5.96
C VAL A 106 2.38 -7.21 -6.94
N GLU A 107 2.12 -6.96 -8.23
CA GLU A 107 2.41 -7.89 -9.32
C GLU A 107 3.10 -7.16 -10.47
N VAL A 108 4.17 -7.73 -10.98
CA VAL A 108 4.88 -7.20 -12.17
C VAL A 108 4.02 -7.43 -13.42
N ARG A 109 3.61 -6.33 -14.07
CA ARG A 109 2.75 -6.36 -15.26
C ARG A 109 3.50 -6.11 -16.55
N ASP A 110 4.59 -5.37 -16.50
CA ASP A 110 5.42 -5.11 -17.67
C ASP A 110 6.85 -4.78 -17.22
N VAL A 111 7.82 -5.13 -18.06
CA VAL A 111 9.25 -4.89 -17.83
C VAL A 111 9.85 -4.31 -19.09
N HIS A 112 10.34 -3.08 -19.02
CA HIS A 112 11.04 -2.40 -20.10
C HIS A 112 12.53 -2.40 -19.77
N SER A 113 13.21 -3.49 -20.11
CA SER A 113 14.60 -3.73 -19.69
C SER A 113 15.58 -2.65 -20.15
N GLU A 114 15.42 -2.17 -21.38
CA GLU A 114 16.31 -1.13 -21.94
C GLU A 114 16.20 0.20 -21.21
N LEU A 115 15.02 0.51 -20.68
CA LEU A 115 14.75 1.76 -19.96
C LEU A 115 14.97 1.61 -18.45
N GLY A 116 15.08 0.38 -17.94
CA GLY A 116 15.08 0.09 -16.53
C GLY A 116 13.76 0.45 -15.84
N ILE A 117 12.64 0.31 -16.54
CA ILE A 117 11.30 0.65 -16.06
C ILE A 117 10.49 -0.60 -15.86
N VAL A 118 9.75 -0.66 -14.75
CA VAL A 118 8.76 -1.71 -14.49
C VAL A 118 7.40 -1.08 -14.22
N GLU A 119 6.36 -1.74 -14.72
CA GLU A 119 4.97 -1.44 -14.36
C GLU A 119 4.47 -2.50 -13.41
N LEU A 120 3.83 -2.04 -12.33
CA LEU A 120 3.28 -2.89 -11.28
C LEU A 120 1.78 -2.65 -11.17
N LYS A 121 1.03 -3.74 -10.95
CA LYS A 121 -0.35 -3.69 -10.51
C LYS A 121 -0.39 -3.85 -9.01
N VAL A 122 -1.18 -3.03 -8.32
CA VAL A 122 -1.36 -3.10 -6.88
C VAL A 122 -2.82 -3.27 -6.51
N THR A 123 -3.05 -4.08 -5.48
CA THR A 123 -4.37 -4.28 -4.88
C THR A 123 -4.23 -4.37 -3.37
N ALA A 124 -5.26 -3.92 -2.66
CA ALA A 124 -5.38 -4.11 -1.23
C ALA A 124 -6.81 -4.53 -0.90
N GLU A 125 -6.96 -5.55 -0.08
CA GLU A 125 -8.25 -6.14 0.29
C GLU A 125 -8.31 -6.35 1.81
N LYS A 126 -9.50 -6.16 2.38
CA LYS A 126 -9.73 -6.56 3.77
C LYS A 126 -9.74 -8.08 3.87
N LEU A 127 -9.09 -8.59 4.90
CA LEU A 127 -9.20 -10.00 5.27
C LEU A 127 -10.33 -10.16 6.30
N SER A 128 -11.11 -11.22 6.15
CA SER A 128 -12.05 -11.65 7.16
C SER A 128 -11.37 -12.59 8.17
N ASP A 129 -12.07 -12.95 9.26
CA ASP A 129 -11.58 -13.89 10.28
C ASP A 129 -11.22 -15.28 9.73
N PHE A 130 -11.56 -15.56 8.46
CA PHE A 130 -11.32 -16.84 7.79
C PHE A 130 -10.32 -16.73 6.64
N ASP A 131 -9.53 -15.68 6.59
CA ASP A 131 -8.61 -15.37 5.48
C ASP A 131 -9.30 -15.27 4.11
N ASP A 132 -10.61 -15.16 4.08
CA ASP A 132 -11.35 -14.93 2.85
C ASP A 132 -11.15 -13.51 2.36
N PRO A 133 -10.96 -13.29 1.05
CA PRO A 133 -10.87 -11.94 0.52
C PRO A 133 -12.16 -11.18 0.78
N GLY A 134 -12.03 -10.06 1.48
CA GLY A 134 -13.11 -9.12 1.73
C GLY A 134 -13.18 -8.05 0.66
N PRO A 135 -13.82 -6.91 0.96
CA PRO A 135 -13.91 -5.82 0.00
C PRO A 135 -12.54 -5.25 -0.35
N GLN A 136 -12.37 -4.89 -1.61
CA GLN A 136 -11.18 -4.19 -2.09
C GLN A 136 -11.17 -2.77 -1.53
N VAL A 137 -10.06 -2.37 -0.95
CA VAL A 137 -9.88 -1.04 -0.32
C VAL A 137 -8.93 -0.14 -1.10
N ALA A 138 -8.11 -0.72 -1.98
CA ALA A 138 -7.30 0.04 -2.93
C ALA A 138 -7.00 -0.81 -4.16
N ARG A 139 -6.83 -0.14 -5.29
CA ARG A 139 -6.34 -0.72 -6.53
C ARG A 139 -5.64 0.34 -7.36
N GLY A 140 -4.65 -0.06 -8.13
CA GLY A 140 -3.99 0.90 -9.00
C GLY A 140 -2.82 0.34 -9.75
N LYS A 141 -2.05 1.26 -10.29
CA LYS A 141 -0.90 1.03 -11.13
C LYS A 141 0.27 1.87 -10.63
N VAL A 142 1.44 1.30 -10.71
CA VAL A 142 2.68 1.93 -10.24
C VAL A 142 3.76 1.79 -11.30
N ILE A 143 4.54 2.82 -11.48
CA ILE A 143 5.71 2.82 -12.38
C ILE A 143 6.94 3.10 -11.55
N CYS A 144 7.93 2.22 -11.64
CA CYS A 144 9.21 2.33 -10.96
C CYS A 144 10.37 2.35 -11.95
N LYS A 145 11.39 3.14 -11.64
CA LYS A 145 12.71 3.03 -12.23
C LYS A 145 13.55 2.09 -11.37
N ILE A 146 14.22 1.15 -12.02
CA ILE A 146 15.18 0.26 -11.35
C ILE A 146 16.58 0.83 -11.52
N LEU A 147 17.20 1.18 -10.41
CA LEU A 147 18.53 1.78 -10.39
C LEU A 147 19.60 0.73 -10.69
N SER A 148 20.59 1.12 -11.44
CA SER A 148 21.72 0.24 -11.79
C SER A 148 22.78 0.18 -10.68
#